data_bc0f0b137ce1a1710aeb2ad0669d6119
#
_entry.id   bc0f0b137ce1a1710aeb2ad0669d6119
#
_cell.length_a   1.000
_cell.length_b   1.000
_cell.length_c   1.000
_cell.angle_alpha   90.00
_cell.angle_beta   90.00
_cell.angle_gamma   90.00
#
_symmetry.space_group_name_H-M   'P 1'
#
loop_
_entity.id
_entity.type
_entity.pdbx_description
1 polymer ?
#
loop_
_entity_poly.entity_id
_entity_poly.type
_entity_poly.pdbx_seq_one_letter_code
_entity_poly.pdbx_strand_id
1 'polypeptide(L)'
;MNKSFHLLVPLVIMIYSHPLHLLYWKAHVSRKLIKSGLIVSVMTLVSRVLGLVRDVVVARLMGDGAAADVFFFANKIPNFLRRLFAEGAFAQAFIPVLTEVHNNDDKKELREFVAKVSGTLGGIVFIVSLIGIIASPVLAALFGTGWFVAWLQGDEAGDKFELASTMLKITFPYLAFISLTGLSGAILNTLNKFAVAAFTPVLLNVCIIGCAIYLSPSMSQPAFALAWGVFIGGIVQFLFQLPFLFRAGLLVKPKWGWHDPNVVKVRTLMIPALFGVSVGQINLLFDTFIASFLVTGSISWLYYSDRLLEFPLGLFGIAIATVILPTLSRNHVTNNPKAFAANIDWAFRMVCLLGIPAAVGLGTMARPILTVIFQRGAFTAETAIMASYSLTAYSFGLISFMLVKVLAPGFYSRQDTKTPVRFGIWCMVANMVFNLIFAIPFGYVGLAIATSMSATLNAALLYITLRKQGVFELSKTSLLFIARVLIASAVMGALIYYRDNGLAFFDLSLSQQMLDVGLTIALSVCGFLTTMVILGMRPRHFRSGGE
;
A
#
# COMPACT_ATOMS: atom_id res chain seq x y z
N MET A 1 36.25 60.38 -1.55
CA MET A 1 35.39 59.37 -0.89
C MET A 1 35.06 58.31 -1.93
N ASN A 2 35.77 57.23 -2.01
CA ASN A 2 35.39 55.98 -2.65
C ASN A 2 36.63 55.10 -2.93
N LYS A 3 37.29 54.55 -1.93
CA LYS A 3 38.31 53.49 -2.10
C LYS A 3 38.25 52.39 -1.05
N SER A 4 37.25 52.39 -0.16
CA SER A 4 37.14 51.38 0.94
C SER A 4 36.13 50.27 0.71
N PHE A 5 35.37 50.27 -0.40
CA PHE A 5 34.33 49.30 -0.66
C PHE A 5 34.79 48.08 -1.50
N HIS A 6 35.98 48.13 -2.11
CA HIS A 6 36.47 47.03 -2.95
C HIS A 6 37.28 45.95 -2.21
N LEU A 7 37.53 46.12 -0.90
CA LEU A 7 38.30 45.14 -0.09
C LEU A 7 37.43 44.20 0.77
N LEU A 8 36.14 44.52 0.94
CA LEU A 8 35.22 43.68 1.76
C LEU A 8 34.53 42.56 0.98
N VAL A 9 34.37 42.68 -0.32
CA VAL A 9 33.71 41.67 -1.16
C VAL A 9 34.56 40.39 -1.32
N PRO A 10 35.90 40.43 -1.49
CA PRO A 10 36.71 39.21 -1.54
C PRO A 10 36.78 38.47 -0.19
N LEU A 11 36.71 39.19 0.94
CA LEU A 11 36.79 38.56 2.27
C LEU A 11 35.50 37.78 2.63
N VAL A 12 34.34 38.27 2.22
CA VAL A 12 33.05 37.56 2.41
C VAL A 12 32.97 36.33 1.51
N ILE A 13 33.49 36.40 0.28
CA ILE A 13 33.55 35.25 -0.63
C ILE A 13 34.56 34.20 -0.11
N MET A 14 35.65 34.62 0.53
CA MET A 14 36.66 33.72 1.08
C MET A 14 36.22 33.01 2.36
N ILE A 15 35.31 33.59 3.14
CA ILE A 15 34.71 32.94 4.34
C ILE A 15 33.63 31.89 3.95
N TYR A 16 32.95 32.08 2.82
CA TYR A 16 31.95 31.13 2.31
C TYR A 16 32.53 30.01 1.43
N SER A 17 33.80 30.09 1.02
CA SER A 17 34.44 29.11 0.13
C SER A 17 35.27 28.04 0.83
N HIS A 18 35.20 27.91 2.17
CA HIS A 18 35.94 26.85 2.87
C HIS A 18 35.24 25.49 2.65
N PRO A 19 35.89 24.52 1.96
CA PRO A 19 35.31 23.21 1.66
C PRO A 19 34.91 22.40 2.91
N LEU A 20 35.51 22.72 4.07
CA LEU A 20 35.16 22.10 5.36
C LEU A 20 33.78 22.47 5.87
N HIS A 21 33.31 23.71 5.62
CA HIS A 21 31.95 24.13 6.04
C HIS A 21 30.85 23.47 5.21
N LEU A 22 31.08 23.28 3.92
CA LEU A 22 30.19 22.57 3.00
C LEU A 22 30.20 21.07 3.28
N LEU A 23 31.32 20.47 3.65
CA LEU A 23 31.42 19.07 4.07
C LEU A 23 30.73 18.83 5.43
N TYR A 24 30.89 19.75 6.39
CA TYR A 24 30.24 19.68 7.70
C TYR A 24 28.72 19.85 7.58
N TRP A 25 28.26 20.78 6.74
CA TRP A 25 26.83 21.00 6.47
C TRP A 25 26.20 19.81 5.72
N LYS A 26 26.86 19.29 4.67
CA LYS A 26 26.44 18.08 3.96
C LYS A 26 26.41 16.84 4.89
N ALA A 27 27.39 16.68 5.77
CA ALA A 27 27.45 15.57 6.70
C ALA A 27 26.34 15.63 7.78
N HIS A 28 26.01 16.84 8.27
CA HIS A 28 24.94 17.03 9.27
C HIS A 28 23.54 16.87 8.68
N VAL A 29 23.30 17.42 7.48
CA VAL A 29 22.02 17.24 6.76
C VAL A 29 21.82 15.76 6.40
N SER A 30 22.86 15.07 5.95
CA SER A 30 22.82 13.64 5.64
C SER A 30 22.47 12.80 6.88
N ARG A 31 23.12 13.05 8.03
CA ARG A 31 22.83 12.31 9.27
C ARG A 31 21.40 12.54 9.79
N LYS A 32 20.88 13.75 9.70
CA LYS A 32 19.51 14.07 10.14
C LYS A 32 18.47 13.41 9.25
N LEU A 33 18.68 13.39 7.93
CA LEU A 33 17.82 12.69 6.95
C LEU A 33 17.85 11.18 7.16
N ILE A 34 19.05 10.59 7.36
CA ILE A 34 19.19 9.15 7.62
C ILE A 34 18.48 8.77 8.92
N LYS A 35 18.63 9.57 9.99
CA LYS A 35 17.96 9.33 11.28
C LYS A 35 16.44 9.40 11.12
N SER A 36 15.92 10.40 10.41
CA SER A 36 14.48 10.53 10.15
C SER A 36 13.95 9.37 9.30
N GLY A 37 14.69 8.96 8.26
CA GLY A 37 14.35 7.81 7.43
C GLY A 37 14.32 6.51 8.22
N LEU A 38 15.31 6.29 9.10
CA LEU A 38 15.36 5.11 9.97
C LEU A 38 14.16 5.08 10.94
N ILE A 39 13.81 6.20 11.56
CA ILE A 39 12.64 6.30 12.46
C ILE A 39 11.36 5.95 11.71
N VAL A 40 11.15 6.53 10.52
CA VAL A 40 9.97 6.23 9.69
C VAL A 40 9.93 4.75 9.32
N SER A 41 11.07 4.16 8.92
CA SER A 41 11.16 2.74 8.57
C SER A 41 10.82 1.82 9.74
N VAL A 42 11.36 2.12 10.95
CA VAL A 42 11.04 1.35 12.17
C VAL A 42 9.56 1.48 12.53
N MET A 43 8.98 2.69 12.51
CA MET A 43 7.56 2.90 12.80
C MET A 43 6.66 2.20 11.77
N THR A 44 7.05 2.20 10.51
CA THR A 44 6.34 1.48 9.45
C THR A 44 6.40 -0.03 9.68
N LEU A 45 7.56 -0.57 10.08
CA LEU A 45 7.71 -1.99 10.42
C LEU A 45 6.82 -2.38 11.61
N VAL A 46 6.85 -1.59 12.68
CA VAL A 46 5.98 -1.79 13.85
C VAL A 46 4.50 -1.78 13.45
N SER A 47 4.10 -0.81 12.61
CA SER A 47 2.73 -0.74 12.10
C SER A 47 2.34 -1.97 11.27
N ARG A 48 3.24 -2.49 10.44
CA ARG A 48 3.00 -3.71 9.64
C ARG A 48 2.86 -4.95 10.51
N VAL A 49 3.74 -5.12 11.50
CA VAL A 49 3.67 -6.23 12.45
C VAL A 49 2.36 -6.17 13.25
N LEU A 50 1.99 -5.00 13.78
CA LEU A 50 0.72 -4.84 14.48
C LEU A 50 -0.49 -5.02 13.55
N GLY A 51 -0.38 -4.64 12.28
CA GLY A 51 -1.38 -4.93 11.28
C GLY A 51 -1.59 -6.43 11.09
N LEU A 52 -0.52 -7.23 11.05
CA LEU A 52 -0.63 -8.68 10.99
C LEU A 52 -1.24 -9.27 12.27
N VAL A 53 -0.82 -8.78 13.45
CA VAL A 53 -1.41 -9.20 14.73
C VAL A 53 -2.92 -8.91 14.76
N ARG A 54 -3.33 -7.72 14.31
CA ARG A 54 -4.75 -7.37 14.15
C ARG A 54 -5.47 -8.38 13.24
N ASP A 55 -4.89 -8.70 12.09
CA ASP A 55 -5.50 -9.62 11.12
C ASP A 55 -5.64 -11.04 11.69
N VAL A 56 -4.66 -11.49 12.49
CA VAL A 56 -4.75 -12.76 13.24
C VAL A 56 -5.87 -12.72 14.29
N VAL A 57 -6.01 -11.61 15.02
CA VAL A 57 -7.08 -11.44 16.01
C VAL A 57 -8.46 -11.43 15.33
N VAL A 58 -8.59 -10.71 14.21
CA VAL A 58 -9.82 -10.66 13.40
C VAL A 58 -10.16 -12.04 12.86
N ALA A 59 -9.19 -12.76 12.29
CA ALA A 59 -9.36 -14.12 11.79
C ALA A 59 -9.82 -15.09 12.88
N ARG A 60 -9.19 -15.03 14.05
CA ARG A 60 -9.56 -15.85 15.21
C ARG A 60 -10.99 -15.60 15.67
N LEU A 61 -11.44 -14.35 15.59
CA LEU A 61 -12.74 -13.93 16.10
C LEU A 61 -13.89 -14.24 15.14
N MET A 62 -13.67 -14.06 13.83
CA MET A 62 -14.73 -14.08 12.82
C MET A 62 -14.55 -15.15 11.73
N GLY A 63 -13.35 -15.67 11.51
CA GLY A 63 -13.07 -16.62 10.43
C GLY A 63 -13.40 -16.04 9.05
N ASP A 64 -14.25 -16.75 8.31
CA ASP A 64 -14.74 -16.43 6.97
C ASP A 64 -16.27 -16.40 6.87
N GLY A 65 -16.96 -16.27 8.00
CA GLY A 65 -18.42 -16.18 8.04
C GLY A 65 -18.97 -14.88 7.45
N ALA A 66 -20.30 -14.78 7.40
CA ALA A 66 -21.00 -13.58 6.90
C ALA A 66 -20.53 -12.28 7.58
N ALA A 67 -20.29 -12.33 8.89
CA ALA A 67 -19.82 -11.18 9.66
C ALA A 67 -18.42 -10.71 9.24
N ALA A 68 -17.51 -11.63 8.87
CA ALA A 68 -16.18 -11.32 8.37
C ALA A 68 -16.24 -10.64 7.00
N ASP A 69 -17.01 -11.24 6.07
CA ASP A 69 -17.22 -10.66 4.73
C ASP A 69 -17.76 -9.23 4.82
N VAL A 70 -18.76 -9.02 5.67
CA VAL A 70 -19.38 -7.69 5.85
C VAL A 70 -18.44 -6.71 6.51
N PHE A 71 -17.62 -7.13 7.48
CA PHE A 71 -16.62 -6.27 8.10
C PHE A 71 -15.57 -5.81 7.08
N PHE A 72 -15.02 -6.72 6.30
CA PHE A 72 -14.04 -6.35 5.26
C PHE A 72 -14.67 -5.47 4.18
N PHE A 73 -15.90 -5.75 3.78
CA PHE A 73 -16.69 -4.90 2.88
C PHE A 73 -16.85 -3.49 3.44
N ALA A 74 -17.37 -3.36 4.66
CA ALA A 74 -17.64 -2.07 5.31
C ALA A 74 -16.38 -1.22 5.50
N ASN A 75 -15.21 -1.86 5.68
CA ASN A 75 -13.93 -1.16 5.75
C ASN A 75 -13.40 -0.66 4.40
N LYS A 76 -13.74 -1.34 3.29
CA LYS A 76 -13.23 -0.96 1.96
C LYS A 76 -13.71 0.41 1.52
N ILE A 77 -14.97 0.77 1.77
CA ILE A 77 -15.57 2.03 1.30
C ILE A 77 -14.96 3.26 1.99
N PRO A 78 -14.92 3.35 3.34
CA PRO A 78 -14.22 4.45 4.01
C PRO A 78 -12.72 4.50 3.67
N ASN A 79 -12.06 3.36 3.50
CA ASN A 79 -10.65 3.33 3.10
C ASN A 79 -10.43 3.83 1.66
N PHE A 80 -11.34 3.54 0.73
CA PHE A 80 -11.34 4.14 -0.60
C PHE A 80 -11.39 5.66 -0.53
N LEU A 81 -12.35 6.22 0.21
CA LEU A 81 -12.49 7.65 0.38
C LEU A 81 -11.30 8.28 1.12
N ARG A 82 -10.74 7.58 2.11
CA ARG A 82 -9.51 7.98 2.81
C ARG A 82 -8.34 8.14 1.84
N ARG A 83 -8.13 7.19 0.96
CA ARG A 83 -7.05 7.27 -0.05
C ARG A 83 -7.26 8.42 -1.04
N LEU A 84 -8.51 8.78 -1.34
CA LEU A 84 -8.82 9.95 -2.15
C LEU A 84 -8.56 11.26 -1.38
N PHE A 85 -9.14 11.41 -0.20
CA PHE A 85 -9.21 12.69 0.51
C PHE A 85 -8.06 12.93 1.50
N ALA A 86 -7.43 11.90 2.06
CA ALA A 86 -6.42 12.07 3.11
C ALA A 86 -4.97 11.82 2.65
N GLU A 87 -4.72 10.80 1.85
CA GLU A 87 -3.34 10.34 1.58
C GLU A 87 -2.88 10.57 0.14
N GLY A 88 -3.78 10.47 -0.81
CA GLY A 88 -3.43 10.49 -2.23
C GLY A 88 -3.45 11.90 -2.81
N ALA A 89 -4.58 12.27 -3.41
CA ALA A 89 -4.74 13.52 -4.14
C ALA A 89 -4.62 14.77 -3.27
N PHE A 90 -5.15 14.71 -2.04
CA PHE A 90 -5.05 15.85 -1.12
C PHE A 90 -3.61 16.15 -0.73
N ALA A 91 -2.84 15.16 -0.30
CA ALA A 91 -1.45 15.37 0.11
C ALA A 91 -0.58 15.89 -1.04
N GLN A 92 -0.79 15.37 -2.26
CA GLN A 92 -0.09 15.84 -3.46
C GLN A 92 -0.39 17.30 -3.82
N ALA A 93 -1.61 17.76 -3.55
CA ALA A 93 -2.02 19.14 -3.78
C ALA A 93 -1.65 20.09 -2.64
N PHE A 94 -1.79 19.63 -1.40
CA PHE A 94 -1.65 20.46 -0.20
C PHE A 94 -0.19 20.74 0.17
N ILE A 95 0.68 19.71 0.13
CA ILE A 95 2.07 19.85 0.59
C ILE A 95 2.86 20.93 -0.19
N PRO A 96 2.79 21.02 -1.53
CA PRO A 96 3.48 22.08 -2.26
C PRO A 96 3.03 23.49 -1.85
N VAL A 97 1.70 23.70 -1.72
CA VAL A 97 1.14 25.01 -1.33
C VAL A 97 1.51 25.36 0.11
N LEU A 98 1.42 24.37 1.03
CA LEU A 98 1.86 24.55 2.41
C LEU A 98 3.34 24.93 2.51
N THR A 99 4.19 24.27 1.71
CA THR A 99 5.63 24.56 1.69
C THR A 99 5.91 25.97 1.15
N GLU A 100 5.18 26.39 0.12
CA GLU A 100 5.28 27.75 -0.42
C GLU A 100 4.91 28.80 0.63
N VAL A 101 3.75 28.64 1.29
CA VAL A 101 3.30 29.55 2.37
C VAL A 101 4.24 29.51 3.58
N HIS A 102 4.78 28.34 3.91
CA HIS A 102 5.73 28.20 5.03
C HIS A 102 7.06 28.92 4.75
N ASN A 103 7.54 28.92 3.50
CA ASN A 103 8.80 29.56 3.12
C ASN A 103 8.72 31.09 3.04
N ASN A 104 7.51 31.68 3.06
CA ASN A 104 7.33 33.13 3.11
C ASN A 104 7.67 33.74 4.50
N ASP A 105 8.02 32.87 5.51
CA ASP A 105 8.34 33.26 6.90
C ASP A 105 7.24 34.07 7.64
N ASP A 106 6.06 34.22 7.07
CA ASP A 106 4.90 34.84 7.74
C ASP A 106 4.09 33.79 8.50
N LYS A 107 4.37 33.72 9.80
CA LYS A 107 3.63 32.82 10.71
C LYS A 107 2.13 33.10 10.77
N LYS A 108 1.70 34.33 10.51
CA LYS A 108 0.28 34.70 10.54
C LYS A 108 -0.42 34.16 9.29
N GLU A 109 0.20 34.33 8.13
CA GLU A 109 -0.29 33.79 6.85
C GLU A 109 -0.39 32.26 6.93
N LEU A 110 0.65 31.59 7.43
CA LEU A 110 0.68 30.13 7.59
C LEU A 110 -0.46 29.63 8.50
N ARG A 111 -0.68 30.30 9.65
CA ARG A 111 -1.78 29.94 10.58
C ARG A 111 -3.14 30.17 9.95
N GLU A 112 -3.31 31.24 9.20
CA GLU A 112 -4.57 31.54 8.52
C GLU A 112 -4.85 30.54 7.40
N PHE A 113 -3.83 30.19 6.61
CA PHE A 113 -3.93 29.15 5.59
C PHE A 113 -4.33 27.80 6.19
N VAL A 114 -3.65 27.35 7.26
CA VAL A 114 -3.99 26.11 7.96
C VAL A 114 -5.41 26.16 8.52
N ALA A 115 -5.85 27.30 9.08
CA ALA A 115 -7.22 27.47 9.58
C ALA A 115 -8.26 27.33 8.47
N LYS A 116 -8.02 27.93 7.30
CA LYS A 116 -8.94 27.90 6.16
C LYS A 116 -8.98 26.51 5.49
N VAL A 117 -7.82 25.87 5.32
CA VAL A 117 -7.78 24.52 4.77
C VAL A 117 -8.42 23.52 5.72
N SER A 118 -8.11 23.56 7.03
CA SER A 118 -8.69 22.63 8.00
C SER A 118 -10.20 22.82 8.15
N GLY A 119 -10.71 24.04 8.10
CA GLY A 119 -12.14 24.33 8.15
C GLY A 119 -12.86 23.88 6.87
N THR A 120 -12.27 24.14 5.71
CA THR A 120 -12.87 23.76 4.42
C THR A 120 -12.84 22.25 4.23
N LEU A 121 -11.68 21.59 4.42
CA LEU A 121 -11.57 20.13 4.32
C LEU A 121 -12.43 19.45 5.40
N GLY A 122 -12.32 19.90 6.66
CA GLY A 122 -13.09 19.34 7.77
C GLY A 122 -14.59 19.45 7.53
N GLY A 123 -15.09 20.59 7.04
CA GLY A 123 -16.50 20.78 6.68
C GLY A 123 -16.94 19.83 5.55
N ILE A 124 -16.15 19.71 4.49
CA ILE A 124 -16.48 18.82 3.36
C ILE A 124 -16.52 17.36 3.82
N VAL A 125 -15.45 16.87 4.49
CA VAL A 125 -15.40 15.46 4.90
C VAL A 125 -16.43 15.15 5.99
N PHE A 126 -16.79 16.11 6.83
CA PHE A 126 -17.89 15.98 7.78
C PHE A 126 -19.24 15.78 7.07
N ILE A 127 -19.54 16.64 6.06
CA ILE A 127 -20.75 16.52 5.23
C ILE A 127 -20.75 15.18 4.48
N VAL A 128 -19.63 14.79 3.85
CA VAL A 128 -19.50 13.51 3.15
C VAL A 128 -19.69 12.34 4.11
N SER A 129 -19.16 12.43 5.33
CA SER A 129 -19.36 11.39 6.35
C SER A 129 -20.82 11.29 6.78
N LEU A 130 -21.50 12.42 6.97
CA LEU A 130 -22.92 12.44 7.32
C LEU A 130 -23.79 11.88 6.19
N ILE A 131 -23.50 12.27 4.94
CA ILE A 131 -24.18 11.69 3.76
C ILE A 131 -23.93 10.19 3.70
N GLY A 132 -22.70 9.72 3.93
CA GLY A 132 -22.35 8.31 3.92
C GLY A 132 -23.04 7.49 5.02
N ILE A 133 -23.27 8.08 6.21
CA ILE A 133 -24.06 7.47 7.28
C ILE A 133 -25.51 7.30 6.83
N ILE A 134 -26.12 8.36 6.29
CA ILE A 134 -27.52 8.36 5.85
C ILE A 134 -27.70 7.44 4.64
N ALA A 135 -26.77 7.52 3.68
CA ALA A 135 -26.79 6.75 2.44
C ALA A 135 -26.20 5.34 2.60
N SER A 136 -25.86 4.88 3.82
CA SER A 136 -25.24 3.56 4.01
C SER A 136 -26.06 2.40 3.43
N PRO A 137 -27.40 2.37 3.46
CA PRO A 137 -28.17 1.32 2.76
C PRO A 137 -27.98 1.37 1.24
N VAL A 138 -27.91 2.59 0.66
CA VAL A 138 -27.70 2.77 -0.78
C VAL A 138 -26.29 2.33 -1.18
N LEU A 139 -25.28 2.64 -0.37
CA LEU A 139 -23.90 2.19 -0.59
C LEU A 139 -23.78 0.67 -0.44
N ALA A 140 -24.44 0.09 0.54
CA ALA A 140 -24.51 -1.36 0.71
C ALA A 140 -25.22 -2.03 -0.48
N ALA A 141 -26.31 -1.46 -1.01
CA ALA A 141 -26.98 -1.96 -2.19
C ALA A 141 -26.14 -1.80 -3.47
N LEU A 142 -25.39 -0.70 -3.62
CA LEU A 142 -24.57 -0.42 -4.81
C LEU A 142 -23.35 -1.34 -4.91
N PHE A 143 -22.62 -1.52 -3.80
CA PHE A 143 -21.35 -2.28 -3.79
C PHE A 143 -21.53 -3.73 -3.31
N GLY A 144 -22.58 -4.02 -2.58
CA GLY A 144 -23.02 -5.35 -2.16
C GLY A 144 -24.32 -5.78 -2.86
N THR A 145 -24.42 -5.52 -4.15
CA THR A 145 -25.66 -5.73 -4.93
C THR A 145 -26.14 -7.17 -4.88
N GLY A 146 -25.24 -8.16 -4.83
CA GLY A 146 -25.61 -9.56 -4.67
C GLY A 146 -26.38 -9.81 -3.37
N TRP A 147 -25.94 -9.21 -2.27
CA TRP A 147 -26.62 -9.31 -0.97
C TRP A 147 -27.95 -8.52 -0.95
N PHE A 148 -28.00 -7.38 -1.64
CA PHE A 148 -29.23 -6.60 -1.78
C PHE A 148 -30.30 -7.35 -2.59
N VAL A 149 -29.91 -8.02 -3.69
CA VAL A 149 -30.82 -8.87 -4.47
C VAL A 149 -31.32 -10.04 -3.64
N ALA A 150 -30.44 -10.72 -2.90
CA ALA A 150 -30.80 -11.80 -1.98
C ALA A 150 -31.79 -11.33 -0.90
N TRP A 151 -31.56 -10.11 -0.35
CA TRP A 151 -32.48 -9.49 0.61
C TRP A 151 -33.88 -9.25 0.03
N LEU A 152 -33.96 -8.75 -1.21
CA LEU A 152 -35.25 -8.57 -1.91
C LEU A 152 -35.97 -9.88 -2.18
N GLN A 153 -35.24 -10.98 -2.35
CA GLN A 153 -35.78 -12.32 -2.59
C GLN A 153 -36.11 -13.06 -1.30
N GLY A 154 -35.72 -12.55 -0.14
CA GLY A 154 -35.89 -13.18 1.15
C GLY A 154 -34.93 -14.35 1.42
N ASP A 155 -33.79 -14.37 0.73
CA ASP A 155 -32.76 -15.39 0.93
C ASP A 155 -31.90 -15.06 2.17
N GLU A 156 -31.36 -16.09 2.86
CA GLU A 156 -30.50 -15.96 4.04
C GLU A 156 -29.26 -15.06 3.79
N ALA A 157 -28.73 -15.05 2.56
CA ALA A 157 -27.64 -14.18 2.18
C ALA A 157 -28.00 -12.68 2.28
N GLY A 158 -29.28 -12.34 2.30
CA GLY A 158 -29.81 -10.98 2.45
C GLY A 158 -29.50 -10.35 3.81
N ASP A 159 -29.33 -11.14 4.87
CA ASP A 159 -28.96 -10.64 6.20
C ASP A 159 -27.64 -9.85 6.18
N LYS A 160 -26.74 -10.18 5.24
CA LYS A 160 -25.49 -9.45 5.04
C LYS A 160 -25.72 -8.01 4.58
N PHE A 161 -26.78 -7.73 3.84
CA PHE A 161 -27.12 -6.38 3.40
C PHE A 161 -27.47 -5.46 4.58
N GLU A 162 -28.29 -5.94 5.51
CA GLU A 162 -28.65 -5.15 6.70
C GLU A 162 -27.46 -4.96 7.62
N LEU A 163 -26.68 -6.03 7.82
CA LEU A 163 -25.44 -5.97 8.59
C LEU A 163 -24.43 -5.00 7.96
N ALA A 164 -24.26 -5.02 6.64
CA ALA A 164 -23.36 -4.12 5.90
C ALA A 164 -23.80 -2.66 6.03
N SER A 165 -25.09 -2.38 5.88
CA SER A 165 -25.65 -1.05 6.07
C SER A 165 -25.39 -0.52 7.49
N THR A 166 -25.58 -1.35 8.51
CA THR A 166 -25.35 -0.98 9.91
C THR A 166 -23.86 -0.77 10.20
N MET A 167 -22.99 -1.65 9.69
CA MET A 167 -21.54 -1.49 9.86
C MET A 167 -20.99 -0.25 9.15
N LEU A 168 -21.52 0.08 7.97
CA LEU A 168 -21.16 1.32 7.28
C LEU A 168 -21.54 2.57 8.11
N LYS A 169 -22.70 2.57 8.77
CA LYS A 169 -23.09 3.69 9.66
C LYS A 169 -22.07 3.90 10.78
N ILE A 170 -21.51 2.82 11.35
CA ILE A 170 -20.52 2.89 12.42
C ILE A 170 -19.14 3.30 11.88
N THR A 171 -18.72 2.78 10.73
CA THR A 171 -17.38 3.01 10.19
C THR A 171 -17.24 4.32 9.40
N PHE A 172 -18.32 4.86 8.84
CA PHE A 172 -18.24 6.06 7.99
C PHE A 172 -17.70 7.31 8.70
N PRO A 173 -18.01 7.58 9.97
CA PRO A 173 -17.43 8.72 10.69
C PRO A 173 -15.91 8.68 10.79
N TYR A 174 -15.29 7.52 10.67
CA TYR A 174 -13.83 7.36 10.57
C TYR A 174 -13.24 8.22 9.46
N LEU A 175 -13.95 8.42 8.34
CA LEU A 175 -13.49 9.24 7.22
C LEU A 175 -13.14 10.67 7.63
N ALA A 176 -13.98 11.32 8.46
CA ALA A 176 -13.72 12.69 8.92
C ALA A 176 -12.44 12.75 9.76
N PHE A 177 -12.28 11.85 10.72
CA PHE A 177 -11.13 11.84 11.61
C PHE A 177 -9.84 11.49 10.88
N ILE A 178 -9.86 10.49 9.99
CA ILE A 178 -8.65 10.09 9.27
C ILE A 178 -8.23 11.14 8.23
N SER A 179 -9.16 11.88 7.64
CA SER A 179 -8.84 12.98 6.72
C SER A 179 -8.18 14.15 7.47
N LEU A 180 -8.67 14.50 8.65
CA LEU A 180 -8.04 15.49 9.51
C LEU A 180 -6.69 15.01 10.06
N THR A 181 -6.55 13.73 10.34
CA THR A 181 -5.27 13.09 10.67
C THR A 181 -4.27 13.18 9.52
N GLY A 182 -4.71 12.95 8.28
CA GLY A 182 -3.89 13.10 7.08
C GLY A 182 -3.40 14.55 6.89
N LEU A 183 -4.30 15.53 7.06
CA LEU A 183 -3.95 16.95 7.03
C LEU A 183 -2.92 17.30 8.12
N SER A 184 -3.17 16.87 9.36
CA SER A 184 -2.27 17.10 10.49
C SER A 184 -0.89 16.44 10.26
N GLY A 185 -0.88 15.23 9.74
CA GLY A 185 0.34 14.51 9.36
C GLY A 185 1.13 15.22 8.26
N ALA A 186 0.47 15.77 7.24
CA ALA A 186 1.11 16.54 6.18
C ALA A 186 1.76 17.83 6.73
N ILE A 187 1.08 18.54 7.64
CA ILE A 187 1.63 19.72 8.33
C ILE A 187 2.87 19.32 9.17
N LEU A 188 2.77 18.25 9.96
CA LEU A 188 3.88 17.79 10.81
C LEU A 188 5.08 17.30 9.98
N ASN A 189 4.84 16.66 8.85
CA ASN A 189 5.89 16.24 7.91
C ASN A 189 6.62 17.43 7.29
N THR A 190 5.91 18.49 6.90
CA THR A 190 6.53 19.75 6.39
C THR A 190 7.41 20.40 7.46
N LEU A 191 7.05 20.23 8.75
CA LEU A 191 7.85 20.68 9.89
C LEU A 191 8.94 19.67 10.32
N ASN A 192 9.26 18.68 9.52
CA ASN A 192 10.22 17.61 9.80
C ASN A 192 9.91 16.74 11.03
N LYS A 193 8.66 16.66 11.44
CA LYS A 193 8.17 15.81 12.55
C LYS A 193 7.60 14.48 12.03
N PHE A 194 8.35 13.77 11.20
CA PHE A 194 7.92 12.56 10.48
C PHE A 194 7.49 11.41 11.40
N ALA A 195 8.10 11.29 12.58
CA ALA A 195 7.84 10.20 13.52
C ALA A 195 6.35 10.15 13.96
N VAL A 196 5.72 11.32 14.15
CA VAL A 196 4.34 11.42 14.63
C VAL A 196 3.38 10.86 13.59
N ALA A 197 3.51 11.29 12.33
CA ALA A 197 2.69 10.79 11.24
C ALA A 197 2.92 9.29 10.98
N ALA A 198 4.17 8.82 11.06
CA ALA A 198 4.52 7.42 10.84
C ALA A 198 4.03 6.48 11.96
N PHE A 199 3.88 6.98 13.20
CA PHE A 199 3.34 6.20 14.32
C PHE A 199 1.80 6.08 14.29
N THR A 200 1.13 7.02 13.68
CA THR A 200 -0.35 7.13 13.72
C THR A 200 -1.08 5.82 13.31
N PRO A 201 -0.68 5.07 12.26
CA PRO A 201 -1.35 3.81 11.90
C PRO A 201 -1.27 2.71 12.97
N VAL A 202 -0.27 2.76 13.86
CA VAL A 202 -0.14 1.85 15.00
C VAL A 202 -1.36 1.95 15.91
N LEU A 203 -1.84 3.18 16.16
CA LEU A 203 -2.97 3.44 17.05
C LEU A 203 -4.27 2.81 16.54
N LEU A 204 -4.51 2.84 15.22
CA LEU A 204 -5.67 2.18 14.64
C LEU A 204 -5.66 0.68 14.92
N ASN A 205 -4.51 0.03 14.70
CA ASN A 205 -4.37 -1.41 14.95
C ASN A 205 -4.59 -1.74 16.42
N VAL A 206 -4.04 -0.94 17.34
CA VAL A 206 -4.23 -1.10 18.79
C VAL A 206 -5.70 -0.96 19.17
N CYS A 207 -6.41 0.03 18.63
CA CYS A 207 -7.83 0.23 18.91
C CYS A 207 -8.69 -0.94 18.40
N ILE A 208 -8.45 -1.42 17.18
CA ILE A 208 -9.18 -2.57 16.63
C ILE A 208 -8.91 -3.83 17.47
N ILE A 209 -7.66 -4.12 17.82
CA ILE A 209 -7.30 -5.25 18.69
C ILE A 209 -7.95 -5.11 20.06
N GLY A 210 -7.89 -3.91 20.66
CA GLY A 210 -8.50 -3.64 21.95
C GLY A 210 -10.02 -3.87 21.94
N CYS A 211 -10.72 -3.35 20.92
CA CYS A 211 -12.15 -3.58 20.77
C CYS A 211 -12.48 -5.06 20.50
N ALA A 212 -11.66 -5.76 19.73
CA ALA A 212 -11.82 -7.19 19.49
C ALA A 212 -11.74 -8.01 20.79
N ILE A 213 -10.84 -7.64 21.70
CA ILE A 213 -10.63 -8.40 22.94
C ILE A 213 -11.63 -8.01 24.04
N TYR A 214 -11.87 -6.71 24.23
CA TYR A 214 -12.63 -6.20 25.37
C TYR A 214 -14.11 -5.91 25.07
N LEU A 215 -14.41 -5.46 23.83
CA LEU A 215 -15.77 -5.07 23.47
C LEU A 215 -16.57 -6.20 22.82
N SER A 216 -15.91 -7.09 22.06
CA SER A 216 -16.56 -8.19 21.35
C SER A 216 -17.35 -9.13 22.27
N PRO A 217 -16.89 -9.52 23.48
CA PRO A 217 -17.65 -10.41 24.35
C PRO A 217 -19.01 -9.83 24.84
N SER A 218 -19.15 -8.49 24.81
CA SER A 218 -20.37 -7.80 25.26
C SER A 218 -21.35 -7.49 24.12
N MET A 219 -20.98 -7.82 22.88
CA MET A 219 -21.81 -7.53 21.71
C MET A 219 -22.49 -8.78 21.16
N SER A 220 -23.69 -8.60 20.61
CA SER A 220 -24.46 -9.67 19.96
C SER A 220 -23.72 -10.26 18.75
N GLN A 221 -22.96 -9.43 18.05
CA GLN A 221 -22.10 -9.85 16.94
C GLN A 221 -20.69 -9.24 17.10
N PRO A 222 -19.63 -10.07 17.09
CA PRO A 222 -18.24 -9.63 17.21
C PRO A 222 -17.81 -8.58 16.18
N ALA A 223 -18.41 -8.61 14.99
CA ALA A 223 -18.14 -7.69 13.91
C ALA A 223 -18.41 -6.23 14.27
N PHE A 224 -19.43 -5.94 15.10
CA PHE A 224 -19.69 -4.56 15.56
C PHE A 224 -18.57 -4.02 16.44
N ALA A 225 -17.97 -4.86 17.29
CA ALA A 225 -16.82 -4.43 18.09
C ALA A 225 -15.65 -3.96 17.22
N LEU A 226 -15.40 -4.65 16.11
CA LEU A 226 -14.36 -4.26 15.16
C LEU A 226 -14.71 -2.96 14.42
N ALA A 227 -15.97 -2.78 14.02
CA ALA A 227 -16.44 -1.53 13.42
C ALA A 227 -16.26 -0.33 14.38
N TRP A 228 -16.61 -0.50 15.65
CA TRP A 228 -16.33 0.49 16.71
C TRP A 228 -14.84 0.70 16.90
N GLY A 229 -14.02 -0.35 16.79
CA GLY A 229 -12.56 -0.26 16.84
C GLY A 229 -11.97 0.63 15.74
N VAL A 230 -12.54 0.58 14.54
CA VAL A 230 -12.18 1.46 13.43
C VAL A 230 -12.55 2.92 13.75
N PHE A 231 -13.77 3.17 14.21
CA PHE A 231 -14.25 4.51 14.56
C PHE A 231 -13.44 5.14 15.70
N ILE A 232 -13.28 4.40 16.81
CA ILE A 232 -12.47 4.85 17.96
C ILE A 232 -11.02 5.08 17.54
N GLY A 233 -10.48 4.18 16.70
CA GLY A 233 -9.14 4.31 16.14
C GLY A 233 -8.95 5.61 15.37
N GLY A 234 -9.94 6.04 14.59
CA GLY A 234 -9.93 7.34 13.90
C GLY A 234 -9.85 8.52 14.86
N ILE A 235 -10.66 8.50 15.91
CA ILE A 235 -10.65 9.53 16.96
C ILE A 235 -9.28 9.58 17.63
N VAL A 236 -8.77 8.44 18.09
CA VAL A 236 -7.48 8.33 18.79
C VAL A 236 -6.32 8.80 17.90
N GLN A 237 -6.31 8.43 16.63
CA GLN A 237 -5.32 8.87 15.65
C GLN A 237 -5.30 10.40 15.51
N PHE A 238 -6.45 11.03 15.42
CA PHE A 238 -6.56 12.47 15.31
C PHE A 238 -6.14 13.17 16.60
N LEU A 239 -6.70 12.76 17.75
CA LEU A 239 -6.37 13.33 19.04
C LEU A 239 -4.89 13.22 19.39
N PHE A 240 -4.23 12.11 19.00
CA PHE A 240 -2.80 11.92 19.21
C PHE A 240 -1.95 12.99 18.53
N GLN A 241 -2.37 13.52 17.39
CA GLN A 241 -1.60 14.52 16.65
C GLN A 241 -1.78 15.95 17.18
N LEU A 242 -2.89 16.25 17.87
CA LEU A 242 -3.22 17.61 18.36
C LEU A 242 -2.14 18.22 19.26
N PRO A 243 -1.56 17.51 20.26
CA PRO A 243 -0.50 18.08 21.10
C PRO A 243 0.73 18.52 20.30
N PHE A 244 1.06 17.81 19.22
CA PHE A 244 2.20 18.14 18.38
C PHE A 244 1.93 19.35 17.48
N LEU A 245 0.68 19.52 17.01
CA LEU A 245 0.23 20.72 16.31
C LEU A 245 0.19 21.93 17.27
N PHE A 246 -0.28 21.73 18.50
CA PHE A 246 -0.25 22.77 19.52
C PHE A 246 1.16 23.28 19.79
N ARG A 247 2.12 22.36 20.03
CA ARG A 247 3.54 22.70 20.23
C ARG A 247 4.18 23.36 19.01
N ALA A 248 3.64 23.13 17.82
CA ALA A 248 4.07 23.79 16.58
C ALA A 248 3.40 25.17 16.39
N GLY A 249 2.46 25.56 17.24
CA GLY A 249 1.68 26.80 17.10
C GLY A 249 0.67 26.78 15.95
N LEU A 250 0.40 25.59 15.39
CA LEU A 250 -0.49 25.39 14.24
C LEU A 250 -1.80 24.67 14.60
N LEU A 251 -2.09 24.50 15.88
CA LEU A 251 -3.44 24.16 16.33
C LEU A 251 -4.29 25.45 16.31
N VAL A 252 -5.01 25.63 15.23
CA VAL A 252 -5.80 26.85 14.94
C VAL A 252 -7.28 26.52 14.89
N LYS A 253 -8.14 27.51 15.18
CA LYS A 253 -9.60 27.34 15.01
C LYS A 253 -9.91 27.19 13.52
N PRO A 254 -10.60 26.13 13.09
CA PRO A 254 -10.98 25.94 11.70
C PRO A 254 -11.86 27.10 11.20
N LYS A 255 -11.58 27.59 10.00
CA LYS A 255 -12.34 28.64 9.32
C LYS A 255 -12.74 28.16 7.92
N TRP A 256 -13.96 28.45 7.50
CA TRP A 256 -14.36 28.19 6.13
C TRP A 256 -13.62 29.13 5.18
N GLY A 257 -12.92 28.62 4.20
CA GLY A 257 -12.09 29.39 3.27
C GLY A 257 -12.23 28.98 1.80
N TRP A 258 -13.42 28.60 1.35
CA TRP A 258 -13.68 28.08 0.01
C TRP A 258 -13.16 28.96 -1.14
N HIS A 259 -13.19 30.27 -0.97
CA HIS A 259 -12.76 31.26 -1.97
C HIS A 259 -11.36 31.83 -1.71
N ASP A 260 -10.69 31.36 -0.68
CA ASP A 260 -9.32 31.80 -0.40
C ASP A 260 -8.38 31.38 -1.52
N PRO A 261 -7.48 32.25 -2.03
CA PRO A 261 -6.60 31.96 -3.17
C PRO A 261 -5.76 30.69 -2.97
N ASN A 262 -5.20 30.46 -1.78
CA ASN A 262 -4.39 29.30 -1.46
C ASN A 262 -5.24 28.03 -1.36
N VAL A 263 -6.44 28.10 -0.82
CA VAL A 263 -7.40 26.98 -0.79
C VAL A 263 -7.87 26.63 -2.22
N VAL A 264 -8.14 27.63 -3.05
CA VAL A 264 -8.48 27.44 -4.48
C VAL A 264 -7.31 26.76 -5.20
N LYS A 265 -6.06 27.15 -4.93
CA LYS A 265 -4.86 26.52 -5.51
C LYS A 265 -4.78 25.04 -5.13
N VAL A 266 -4.96 24.69 -3.84
CA VAL A 266 -5.02 23.30 -3.38
C VAL A 266 -6.12 22.52 -4.10
N ARG A 267 -7.33 23.07 -4.18
CA ARG A 267 -8.48 22.43 -4.86
C ARG A 267 -8.21 22.18 -6.33
N THR A 268 -7.65 23.16 -7.03
CA THR A 268 -7.33 23.05 -8.48
C THR A 268 -6.27 21.98 -8.74
N LEU A 269 -5.26 21.85 -7.88
CA LEU A 269 -4.25 20.79 -7.98
C LEU A 269 -4.81 19.42 -7.59
N MET A 270 -5.78 19.37 -6.67
CA MET A 270 -6.35 18.12 -6.17
C MET A 270 -7.22 17.40 -7.22
N ILE A 271 -7.99 18.14 -8.05
CA ILE A 271 -8.92 17.54 -8.99
C ILE A 271 -8.23 16.56 -9.97
N PRO A 272 -7.15 16.92 -10.69
CA PRO A 272 -6.43 15.98 -11.56
C PRO A 272 -5.82 14.81 -10.79
N ALA A 273 -5.32 15.05 -9.56
CA ALA A 273 -4.73 14.02 -8.73
C ALA A 273 -5.78 12.98 -8.26
N LEU A 274 -7.03 13.42 -8.00
CA LEU A 274 -8.15 12.52 -7.67
C LEU A 274 -8.36 11.49 -8.77
N PHE A 275 -8.37 11.89 -10.04
CA PHE A 275 -8.52 10.95 -11.17
C PHE A 275 -7.40 9.92 -11.21
N GLY A 276 -6.15 10.34 -11.01
CA GLY A 276 -5.01 9.42 -11.01
C GLY A 276 -5.07 8.38 -9.89
N VAL A 277 -5.48 8.78 -8.69
CA VAL A 277 -5.60 7.88 -7.53
C VAL A 277 -6.83 6.98 -7.63
N SER A 278 -7.92 7.46 -8.24
CA SER A 278 -9.20 6.73 -8.34
C SER A 278 -9.10 5.44 -9.14
N VAL A 279 -8.27 5.40 -10.19
CA VAL A 279 -8.19 4.26 -11.11
C VAL A 279 -7.96 2.93 -10.38
N GLY A 280 -6.94 2.87 -9.51
CA GLY A 280 -6.64 1.64 -8.76
C GLY A 280 -7.68 1.32 -7.67
N GLN A 281 -8.38 2.35 -7.16
CA GLN A 281 -9.37 2.17 -6.10
C GLN A 281 -10.73 1.70 -6.63
N ILE A 282 -11.09 2.08 -7.86
CA ILE A 282 -12.33 1.64 -8.53
C ILE A 282 -12.29 0.12 -8.74
N ASN A 283 -11.15 -0.45 -9.16
CA ASN A 283 -11.00 -1.90 -9.28
C ASN A 283 -11.33 -2.63 -7.96
N LEU A 284 -10.81 -2.12 -6.84
CA LEU A 284 -11.05 -2.74 -5.53
C LEU A 284 -12.53 -2.78 -5.15
N LEU A 285 -13.29 -1.72 -5.51
CA LEU A 285 -14.73 -1.68 -5.28
C LEU A 285 -15.49 -2.58 -6.24
N PHE A 286 -15.04 -2.65 -7.51
CA PHE A 286 -15.64 -3.54 -8.50
C PHE A 286 -15.43 -5.01 -8.16
N ASP A 287 -14.24 -5.40 -7.70
CA ASP A 287 -13.96 -6.75 -7.18
C ASP A 287 -14.91 -7.10 -6.01
N THR A 288 -15.19 -6.12 -5.15
CA THR A 288 -16.11 -6.29 -4.02
C THR A 288 -17.55 -6.44 -4.47
N PHE A 289 -17.95 -5.66 -5.48
CA PHE A 289 -19.27 -5.78 -6.11
C PHE A 289 -19.48 -7.21 -6.68
N ILE A 290 -18.53 -7.71 -7.48
CA ILE A 290 -18.61 -9.09 -8.01
C ILE A 290 -18.61 -10.12 -6.88
N ALA A 291 -17.74 -9.95 -5.88
CA ALA A 291 -17.63 -10.88 -4.76
C ALA A 291 -18.92 -10.97 -3.92
N SER A 292 -19.78 -9.94 -3.94
CA SER A 292 -21.07 -9.95 -3.24
C SER A 292 -22.08 -10.96 -3.82
N PHE A 293 -21.89 -11.38 -5.08
CA PHE A 293 -22.70 -12.44 -5.72
C PHE A 293 -22.16 -13.85 -5.47
N LEU A 294 -20.97 -13.97 -4.91
CA LEU A 294 -20.31 -15.25 -4.69
C LEU A 294 -20.66 -15.83 -3.31
N VAL A 295 -20.22 -17.06 -3.08
CA VAL A 295 -20.44 -17.75 -1.81
C VAL A 295 -19.89 -16.97 -0.62
N THR A 296 -20.50 -17.17 0.56
CA THR A 296 -20.02 -16.60 1.83
C THR A 296 -18.58 -17.03 2.08
N GLY A 297 -17.74 -16.11 2.56
CA GLY A 297 -16.31 -16.30 2.74
C GLY A 297 -15.46 -15.73 1.60
N SER A 298 -16.05 -15.48 0.41
CA SER A 298 -15.29 -15.02 -0.76
C SER A 298 -14.50 -13.73 -0.52
N ILE A 299 -15.08 -12.74 0.15
CA ILE A 299 -14.40 -11.46 0.46
C ILE A 299 -13.31 -11.70 1.49
N SER A 300 -13.56 -12.53 2.49
CA SER A 300 -12.63 -12.86 3.56
C SER A 300 -11.42 -13.64 3.05
N TRP A 301 -11.64 -14.67 2.21
CA TRP A 301 -10.55 -15.46 1.61
C TRP A 301 -9.63 -14.59 0.74
N LEU A 302 -10.22 -13.72 -0.08
CA LEU A 302 -9.46 -12.75 -0.87
C LEU A 302 -8.67 -11.78 0.01
N TYR A 303 -9.26 -11.31 1.11
CA TYR A 303 -8.61 -10.39 2.03
C TYR A 303 -7.38 -11.02 2.70
N TYR A 304 -7.51 -12.22 3.27
CA TYR A 304 -6.39 -12.89 3.93
C TYR A 304 -5.26 -13.22 2.95
N SER A 305 -5.60 -13.60 1.72
CA SER A 305 -4.63 -13.89 0.66
C SER A 305 -3.89 -12.64 0.20
N ASP A 306 -4.61 -11.56 -0.08
CA ASP A 306 -4.03 -10.28 -0.50
C ASP A 306 -3.08 -9.74 0.59
N ARG A 307 -3.43 -9.93 1.86
CA ARG A 307 -2.61 -9.53 2.99
C ARG A 307 -1.23 -10.19 3.00
N LEU A 308 -1.16 -11.48 2.69
CA LEU A 308 0.12 -12.20 2.59
C LEU A 308 0.92 -11.80 1.35
N LEU A 309 0.24 -11.54 0.23
CA LEU A 309 0.88 -11.03 -0.98
C LEU A 309 1.54 -9.66 -0.77
N GLU A 310 0.93 -8.80 0.06
CA GLU A 310 1.47 -7.46 0.36
C GLU A 310 2.84 -7.49 1.06
N PHE A 311 3.20 -8.58 1.76
CA PHE A 311 4.49 -8.67 2.47
C PHE A 311 5.68 -8.62 1.51
N PRO A 312 5.88 -9.55 0.56
CA PRO A 312 7.00 -9.47 -0.36
C PRO A 312 6.91 -8.26 -1.30
N LEU A 313 5.71 -7.86 -1.72
CA LEU A 313 5.51 -6.66 -2.52
C LEU A 313 5.97 -5.39 -1.78
N GLY A 314 5.63 -5.28 -0.51
CA GLY A 314 6.00 -4.14 0.32
C GLY A 314 7.47 -4.13 0.72
N LEU A 315 8.05 -5.31 0.98
CA LEU A 315 9.45 -5.42 1.40
C LEU A 315 10.41 -5.19 0.21
N PHE A 316 10.17 -5.86 -0.90
CA PHE A 316 11.10 -5.85 -2.04
C PHE A 316 10.69 -4.85 -3.11
N GLY A 317 9.41 -4.81 -3.49
CA GLY A 317 8.93 -3.95 -4.57
C GLY A 317 9.07 -2.46 -4.23
N ILE A 318 8.69 -2.05 -3.01
CA ILE A 318 8.81 -0.65 -2.58
C ILE A 318 10.28 -0.28 -2.35
N ALA A 319 11.09 -1.18 -1.76
CA ALA A 319 12.51 -0.92 -1.54
C ALA A 319 13.26 -0.62 -2.85
N ILE A 320 13.02 -1.42 -3.89
CA ILE A 320 13.63 -1.18 -5.21
C ILE A 320 13.08 0.12 -5.84
N ALA A 321 11.77 0.36 -5.75
CA ALA A 321 11.13 1.55 -6.32
C ALA A 321 11.66 2.86 -5.70
N THR A 322 11.94 2.88 -4.40
CA THR A 322 12.47 4.08 -3.71
C THR A 322 13.89 4.45 -4.14
N VAL A 323 14.68 3.48 -4.55
CA VAL A 323 16.06 3.68 -5.02
C VAL A 323 16.10 4.02 -6.52
N ILE A 324 15.24 3.37 -7.31
CA ILE A 324 15.33 3.47 -8.76
C ILE A 324 14.87 4.84 -9.29
N LEU A 325 13.80 5.42 -8.76
CA LEU A 325 13.23 6.67 -9.26
C LEU A 325 14.22 7.86 -9.18
N PRO A 326 14.87 8.16 -8.05
CA PRO A 326 15.88 9.22 -7.98
C PRO A 326 17.06 8.97 -8.91
N THR A 327 17.50 7.72 -9.04
CA THR A 327 18.63 7.33 -9.89
C THR A 327 18.30 7.55 -11.37
N LEU A 328 17.12 7.14 -11.82
CA LEU A 328 16.66 7.36 -13.19
C LEU A 328 16.47 8.85 -13.49
N SER A 329 15.91 9.63 -12.57
CA SER A 329 15.74 11.07 -12.72
C SER A 329 17.09 11.77 -12.88
N ARG A 330 18.10 11.41 -12.08
CA ARG A 330 19.46 11.94 -12.22
C ARG A 330 20.07 11.59 -13.58
N ASN A 331 19.96 10.34 -14.03
CA ASN A 331 20.50 9.91 -15.32
C ASN A 331 19.80 10.58 -16.49
N HIS A 332 18.52 10.88 -16.37
CA HIS A 332 17.79 11.65 -17.37
C HIS A 332 18.31 13.10 -17.46
N VAL A 333 18.45 13.79 -16.32
CA VAL A 333 18.96 15.17 -16.25
C VAL A 333 20.41 15.26 -16.76
N THR A 334 21.25 14.25 -16.48
CA THR A 334 22.65 14.22 -16.97
C THR A 334 22.76 13.71 -18.41
N ASN A 335 21.64 13.46 -19.10
CA ASN A 335 21.55 12.97 -20.47
C ASN A 335 22.40 11.71 -20.71
N ASN A 336 22.33 10.74 -19.80
CA ASN A 336 23.04 9.47 -19.88
C ASN A 336 22.09 8.28 -20.12
N PRO A 337 21.68 8.04 -21.39
CA PRO A 337 20.71 6.99 -21.73
C PRO A 337 21.24 5.57 -21.47
N LYS A 338 22.56 5.35 -21.56
CA LYS A 338 23.18 4.04 -21.27
C LYS A 338 23.06 3.69 -19.79
N ALA A 339 23.40 4.62 -18.89
CA ALA A 339 23.24 4.43 -17.45
C ALA A 339 21.76 4.31 -17.07
N PHE A 340 20.87 5.04 -17.73
CA PHE A 340 19.42 4.95 -17.54
C PHE A 340 18.90 3.53 -17.82
N ALA A 341 19.21 2.98 -19.01
CA ALA A 341 18.83 1.63 -19.39
C ALA A 341 19.45 0.57 -18.47
N ALA A 342 20.74 0.72 -18.12
CA ALA A 342 21.45 -0.21 -17.23
C ALA A 342 20.83 -0.27 -15.82
N ASN A 343 20.35 0.86 -15.29
CA ASN A 343 19.69 0.90 -13.99
C ASN A 343 18.30 0.27 -14.02
N ILE A 344 17.53 0.43 -15.11
CA ILE A 344 16.26 -0.29 -15.27
C ILE A 344 16.53 -1.80 -15.37
N ASP A 345 17.53 -2.22 -16.15
CA ASP A 345 17.93 -3.62 -16.30
C ASP A 345 18.31 -4.24 -14.96
N TRP A 346 19.13 -3.53 -14.18
CA TRP A 346 19.49 -3.95 -12.82
C TRP A 346 18.26 -4.13 -11.93
N ALA A 347 17.37 -3.13 -11.89
CA ALA A 347 16.17 -3.18 -11.06
C ALA A 347 15.22 -4.31 -11.52
N PHE A 348 15.10 -4.54 -12.84
CA PHE A 348 14.33 -5.65 -13.41
C PHE A 348 14.89 -7.00 -12.94
N ARG A 349 16.22 -7.19 -13.01
CA ARG A 349 16.91 -8.40 -12.51
C ARG A 349 16.69 -8.59 -11.02
N MET A 350 16.75 -7.53 -10.21
CA MET A 350 16.52 -7.61 -8.75
C MET A 350 15.07 -8.00 -8.44
N VAL A 351 14.10 -7.46 -9.17
CA VAL A 351 12.70 -7.89 -9.05
C VAL A 351 12.54 -9.36 -9.40
N CYS A 352 13.14 -9.83 -10.48
CA CYS A 352 13.06 -11.25 -10.84
C CYS A 352 13.74 -12.13 -9.78
N LEU A 353 14.91 -11.73 -9.28
CA LEU A 353 15.67 -12.48 -8.27
C LEU A 353 14.88 -12.68 -6.96
N LEU A 354 14.15 -11.66 -6.52
CA LEU A 354 13.42 -11.70 -5.26
C LEU A 354 11.96 -12.12 -5.48
N GLY A 355 11.33 -11.64 -6.56
CA GLY A 355 9.92 -11.87 -6.84
C GLY A 355 9.60 -13.27 -7.31
N ILE A 356 10.45 -13.89 -8.18
CA ILE A 356 10.16 -15.24 -8.68
C ILE A 356 10.19 -16.28 -7.56
N PRO A 357 11.25 -16.37 -6.72
CA PRO A 357 11.24 -17.33 -5.62
C PRO A 357 10.16 -17.01 -4.58
N ALA A 358 9.87 -15.72 -4.32
CA ALA A 358 8.78 -15.35 -3.43
C ALA A 358 7.41 -15.80 -3.97
N ALA A 359 7.17 -15.65 -5.27
CA ALA A 359 5.94 -16.10 -5.92
C ALA A 359 5.79 -17.63 -5.85
N VAL A 360 6.86 -18.37 -6.16
CA VAL A 360 6.89 -19.84 -6.06
C VAL A 360 6.66 -20.27 -4.60
N GLY A 361 7.38 -19.66 -3.64
CA GLY A 361 7.23 -19.97 -2.23
C GLY A 361 5.81 -19.71 -1.71
N LEU A 362 5.24 -18.53 -2.01
CA LEU A 362 3.86 -18.20 -1.61
C LEU A 362 2.83 -19.11 -2.27
N GLY A 363 2.99 -19.42 -3.56
CA GLY A 363 2.05 -20.27 -4.27
C GLY A 363 2.07 -21.73 -3.79
N THR A 364 3.26 -22.29 -3.58
CA THR A 364 3.41 -23.69 -3.15
C THR A 364 3.19 -23.89 -1.65
N MET A 365 3.51 -22.89 -0.81
CA MET A 365 3.32 -22.93 0.64
C MET A 365 2.08 -22.15 1.11
N ALA A 366 1.15 -21.81 0.21
CA ALA A 366 -0.01 -20.99 0.53
C ALA A 366 -0.79 -21.57 1.72
N ARG A 367 -1.14 -22.86 1.66
CA ARG A 367 -1.89 -23.56 2.72
C ARG A 367 -1.11 -23.61 4.04
N PRO A 368 0.12 -24.14 4.13
CA PRO A 368 0.87 -24.16 5.38
C PRO A 368 1.07 -22.78 6.01
N ILE A 369 1.36 -21.75 5.20
CA ILE A 369 1.56 -20.37 5.71
C ILE A 369 0.26 -19.82 6.31
N LEU A 370 -0.88 -19.95 5.61
CA LEU A 370 -2.19 -19.50 6.12
C LEU A 370 -2.58 -20.24 7.40
N THR A 371 -2.33 -21.55 7.44
CA THR A 371 -2.59 -22.39 8.62
C THR A 371 -1.78 -21.91 9.83
N VAL A 372 -0.46 -21.78 9.69
CA VAL A 372 0.40 -21.36 10.80
C VAL A 372 0.05 -19.95 11.30
N ILE A 373 -0.29 -19.04 10.40
CA ILE A 373 -0.55 -17.64 10.78
C ILE A 373 -1.96 -17.46 11.33
N PHE A 374 -2.99 -18.02 10.68
CA PHE A 374 -4.38 -17.66 10.94
C PHE A 374 -5.24 -18.77 11.55
N GLN A 375 -4.94 -20.06 11.38
CA GLN A 375 -5.82 -21.15 11.81
C GLN A 375 -5.94 -21.22 13.32
N ARG A 376 -6.86 -20.40 13.87
CA ARG A 376 -7.24 -20.40 15.30
C ARG A 376 -8.65 -19.87 15.48
N GLY A 377 -9.36 -20.43 16.47
CA GLY A 377 -10.73 -20.00 16.78
C GLY A 377 -11.68 -20.21 15.60
N ALA A 378 -12.31 -19.16 15.12
CA ALA A 378 -13.25 -19.22 14.00
C ALA A 378 -12.58 -19.44 12.62
N PHE A 379 -11.26 -19.23 12.50
CA PHE A 379 -10.53 -19.52 11.26
C PHE A 379 -10.15 -20.99 11.22
N THR A 380 -10.93 -21.78 10.48
CA THR A 380 -10.83 -23.23 10.39
C THR A 380 -9.77 -23.70 9.38
N ALA A 381 -9.51 -25.01 9.35
CA ALA A 381 -8.68 -25.63 8.31
C ALA A 381 -9.29 -25.44 6.90
N GLU A 382 -10.61 -25.50 6.78
CA GLU A 382 -11.32 -25.26 5.53
C GLU A 382 -11.12 -23.82 5.05
N THR A 383 -11.24 -22.83 5.93
CA THR A 383 -10.92 -21.42 5.64
C THR A 383 -9.51 -21.25 5.12
N ALA A 384 -8.51 -21.96 5.72
CA ALA A 384 -7.13 -21.94 5.25
C ALA A 384 -6.97 -22.52 3.84
N ILE A 385 -7.67 -23.62 3.54
CA ILE A 385 -7.67 -24.24 2.21
C ILE A 385 -8.28 -23.28 1.19
N MET A 386 -9.47 -22.73 1.46
CA MET A 386 -10.14 -21.81 0.54
C MET A 386 -9.28 -20.55 0.28
N ALA A 387 -8.75 -19.92 1.31
CA ALA A 387 -7.85 -18.78 1.14
C ALA A 387 -6.55 -19.15 0.39
N SER A 388 -6.05 -20.39 0.50
CA SER A 388 -4.86 -20.81 -0.20
C SER A 388 -5.02 -20.83 -1.72
N TYR A 389 -6.19 -21.12 -2.26
CA TYR A 389 -6.46 -21.08 -3.69
C TYR A 389 -6.31 -19.66 -4.27
N SER A 390 -6.87 -18.66 -3.59
CA SER A 390 -6.72 -17.27 -4.02
C SER A 390 -5.29 -16.76 -3.82
N LEU A 391 -4.59 -17.17 -2.75
CA LEU A 391 -3.18 -16.80 -2.55
C LEU A 391 -2.29 -17.38 -3.66
N THR A 392 -2.53 -18.63 -4.05
CA THR A 392 -1.81 -19.26 -5.17
C THR A 392 -2.07 -18.49 -6.47
N ALA A 393 -3.32 -18.11 -6.75
CA ALA A 393 -3.67 -17.31 -7.92
C ALA A 393 -3.01 -15.91 -7.91
N TYR A 394 -2.98 -15.23 -6.76
CA TYR A 394 -2.29 -13.95 -6.61
C TYR A 394 -0.78 -14.06 -6.73
N SER A 395 -0.17 -15.17 -6.31
CA SER A 395 1.28 -15.36 -6.35
C SER A 395 1.82 -15.30 -7.78
N PHE A 396 1.08 -15.73 -8.79
CA PHE A 396 1.44 -15.58 -10.21
C PHE A 396 1.53 -14.10 -10.63
N GLY A 397 0.72 -13.22 -10.03
CA GLY A 397 0.74 -11.78 -10.28
C GLY A 397 1.86 -11.03 -9.56
N LEU A 398 2.46 -11.60 -8.51
CA LEU A 398 3.42 -10.91 -7.64
C LEU A 398 4.57 -10.27 -8.41
N ILE A 399 5.17 -11.00 -9.33
CA ILE A 399 6.28 -10.52 -10.15
C ILE A 399 5.84 -9.29 -10.96
N SER A 400 4.65 -9.36 -11.55
CA SER A 400 4.09 -8.29 -12.36
C SER A 400 3.77 -7.05 -11.53
N PHE A 401 3.23 -7.21 -10.33
CA PHE A 401 3.03 -6.09 -9.39
C PHE A 401 4.36 -5.40 -9.04
N MET A 402 5.42 -6.19 -8.81
CA MET A 402 6.75 -5.65 -8.53
C MET A 402 7.37 -4.98 -9.77
N LEU A 403 7.24 -5.57 -10.96
CA LEU A 403 7.75 -5.01 -12.22
C LEU A 403 7.11 -3.66 -12.56
N VAL A 404 5.81 -3.49 -12.34
CA VAL A 404 5.15 -2.19 -12.52
C VAL A 404 5.81 -1.11 -11.65
N LYS A 405 6.24 -1.44 -10.41
CA LYS A 405 6.93 -0.50 -9.51
C LYS A 405 8.33 -0.07 -10.00
N VAL A 406 8.91 -0.82 -10.92
CA VAL A 406 10.23 -0.52 -11.53
C VAL A 406 10.08 0.12 -12.91
N LEU A 407 9.13 -0.36 -13.72
CA LEU A 407 8.95 0.11 -15.10
C LEU A 407 8.26 1.48 -15.18
N ALA A 408 7.26 1.76 -14.32
CA ALA A 408 6.57 3.04 -14.29
C ALA A 408 7.50 4.22 -13.96
N PRO A 409 8.46 4.15 -13.02
CA PRO A 409 9.51 5.15 -12.84
C PRO A 409 10.33 5.47 -14.09
N GLY A 410 10.48 4.53 -15.02
CA GLY A 410 11.11 4.76 -16.32
C GLY A 410 10.41 5.82 -17.17
N PHE A 411 9.10 6.03 -16.95
CA PHE A 411 8.32 7.11 -17.57
C PHE A 411 8.31 8.37 -16.69
N TYR A 412 8.04 8.23 -15.39
CA TYR A 412 7.94 9.35 -14.46
C TYR A 412 9.22 10.18 -14.40
N SER A 413 10.39 9.52 -14.41
CA SER A 413 11.71 10.18 -14.44
C SER A 413 11.94 11.02 -15.68
N ARG A 414 11.21 10.75 -16.77
CA ARG A 414 11.20 11.52 -18.03
C ARG A 414 10.03 12.49 -18.12
N GLN A 415 9.30 12.73 -17.01
CA GLN A 415 8.12 13.58 -16.91
C GLN A 415 6.91 13.07 -17.75
N ASP A 416 6.94 11.84 -18.24
CA ASP A 416 5.79 11.20 -18.88
C ASP A 416 4.92 10.51 -17.85
N THR A 417 3.97 11.25 -17.27
CA THR A 417 2.95 10.72 -16.37
C THR A 417 1.74 10.16 -17.11
N LYS A 418 1.53 10.61 -18.37
CA LYS A 418 0.33 10.26 -19.15
C LYS A 418 0.31 8.80 -19.58
N THR A 419 1.46 8.27 -20.00
CA THR A 419 1.56 6.89 -20.51
C THR A 419 1.23 5.84 -19.43
N PRO A 420 1.84 5.86 -18.22
CA PRO A 420 1.48 4.91 -17.15
C PRO A 420 0.02 5.04 -16.69
N VAL A 421 -0.52 6.26 -16.61
CA VAL A 421 -1.93 6.47 -16.24
C VAL A 421 -2.88 5.89 -17.30
N ARG A 422 -2.61 6.11 -18.58
CA ARG A 422 -3.40 5.52 -19.67
C ARG A 422 -3.39 3.99 -19.62
N PHE A 423 -2.23 3.37 -19.41
CA PHE A 423 -2.14 1.92 -19.26
C PHE A 423 -2.84 1.45 -18.00
N GLY A 424 -2.76 2.21 -16.89
CA GLY A 424 -3.52 1.93 -15.67
C GLY A 424 -5.04 1.86 -15.94
N ILE A 425 -5.58 2.81 -16.72
CA ILE A 425 -7.00 2.82 -17.13
C ILE A 425 -7.34 1.60 -18.00
N TRP A 426 -6.51 1.28 -19.01
CA TRP A 426 -6.75 0.10 -19.84
C TRP A 426 -6.73 -1.19 -19.04
N CYS A 427 -5.77 -1.32 -18.11
CA CYS A 427 -5.68 -2.48 -17.24
C CYS A 427 -6.84 -2.55 -16.24
N MET A 428 -7.35 -1.42 -15.78
CA MET A 428 -8.57 -1.36 -14.96
C MET A 428 -9.78 -1.93 -15.74
N VAL A 429 -9.99 -1.48 -16.96
CA VAL A 429 -11.08 -2.00 -17.81
C VAL A 429 -10.86 -3.49 -18.12
N ALA A 430 -9.63 -3.88 -18.44
CA ALA A 430 -9.29 -5.29 -18.67
C ALA A 430 -9.54 -6.15 -17.42
N ASN A 431 -9.21 -5.65 -16.22
CA ASN A 431 -9.49 -6.35 -14.96
C ASN A 431 -11.00 -6.56 -14.77
N MET A 432 -11.83 -5.55 -15.03
CA MET A 432 -13.29 -5.68 -14.95
C MET A 432 -13.82 -6.76 -15.91
N VAL A 433 -13.30 -6.81 -17.12
CA VAL A 433 -13.66 -7.85 -18.11
C VAL A 433 -13.18 -9.22 -17.65
N PHE A 434 -11.94 -9.33 -17.18
CA PHE A 434 -11.38 -10.59 -16.66
C PHE A 434 -12.15 -11.08 -15.43
N ASN A 435 -12.58 -10.18 -14.53
CA ASN A 435 -13.41 -10.54 -13.39
C ASN A 435 -14.71 -11.22 -13.85
N LEU A 436 -15.41 -10.65 -14.84
CA LEU A 436 -16.64 -11.24 -15.38
C LEU A 436 -16.39 -12.60 -16.04
N ILE A 437 -15.27 -12.75 -16.76
CA ILE A 437 -14.94 -14.00 -17.45
C ILE A 437 -14.54 -15.10 -16.45
N PHE A 438 -13.71 -14.77 -15.45
CA PHE A 438 -13.13 -15.79 -14.56
C PHE A 438 -13.95 -16.02 -13.29
N ALA A 439 -14.80 -15.07 -12.84
CA ALA A 439 -15.67 -15.30 -11.69
C ALA A 439 -16.71 -16.38 -11.96
N ILE A 440 -17.18 -16.56 -13.19
CA ILE A 440 -18.18 -17.57 -13.54
C ILE A 440 -17.63 -18.99 -13.30
N PRO A 441 -16.48 -19.42 -13.90
CA PRO A 441 -15.96 -20.78 -13.71
C PRO A 441 -15.18 -20.98 -12.41
N PHE A 442 -14.56 -19.95 -11.83
CA PHE A 442 -13.61 -20.08 -10.71
C PHE A 442 -14.06 -19.34 -9.44
N GLY A 443 -15.23 -18.70 -9.43
CA GLY A 443 -15.72 -17.95 -8.26
C GLY A 443 -14.73 -16.87 -7.81
N TYR A 444 -14.47 -16.78 -6.50
CA TYR A 444 -13.54 -15.81 -5.90
C TYR A 444 -12.08 -15.98 -6.36
N VAL A 445 -11.66 -17.21 -6.69
CA VAL A 445 -10.31 -17.45 -7.25
C VAL A 445 -10.18 -16.76 -8.61
N GLY A 446 -11.27 -16.69 -9.37
CA GLY A 446 -11.33 -15.96 -10.65
C GLY A 446 -11.00 -14.48 -10.51
N LEU A 447 -11.41 -13.84 -9.41
CA LEU A 447 -11.06 -12.44 -9.13
C LEU A 447 -9.54 -12.27 -8.86
N ALA A 448 -8.93 -13.23 -8.16
CA ALA A 448 -7.48 -13.24 -7.94
C ALA A 448 -6.70 -13.47 -9.25
N ILE A 449 -7.19 -14.36 -10.13
CA ILE A 449 -6.62 -14.60 -11.47
C ILE A 449 -6.73 -13.32 -12.32
N ALA A 450 -7.90 -12.68 -12.36
CA ALA A 450 -8.15 -11.47 -13.11
C ALA A 450 -7.20 -10.33 -12.71
N THR A 451 -7.02 -10.15 -11.40
CA THR A 451 -6.10 -9.15 -10.84
C THR A 451 -4.65 -9.44 -11.22
N SER A 452 -4.22 -10.70 -11.16
CA SER A 452 -2.88 -11.14 -11.56
C SER A 452 -2.64 -10.95 -13.07
N MET A 453 -3.63 -11.26 -13.90
CA MET A 453 -3.57 -11.05 -15.36
C MET A 453 -3.54 -9.57 -15.72
N SER A 454 -4.34 -8.75 -15.08
CA SER A 454 -4.34 -7.30 -15.29
C SER A 454 -3.00 -6.66 -14.92
N ALA A 455 -2.38 -7.09 -13.81
CA ALA A 455 -1.04 -6.65 -13.43
C ALA A 455 0.01 -7.08 -14.46
N THR A 456 -0.12 -8.29 -15.00
CA THR A 456 0.78 -8.82 -16.06
C THR A 456 0.62 -8.02 -17.35
N LEU A 457 -0.60 -7.70 -17.74
CA LEU A 457 -0.88 -6.82 -18.88
C LEU A 457 -0.25 -5.43 -18.69
N ASN A 458 -0.36 -4.85 -17.48
CA ASN A 458 0.23 -3.54 -17.18
C ASN A 458 1.77 -3.57 -17.28
N ALA A 459 2.41 -4.56 -16.66
CA ALA A 459 3.86 -4.73 -16.74
C ALA A 459 4.31 -4.93 -18.20
N ALA A 460 3.58 -5.73 -18.99
CA ALA A 460 3.88 -5.97 -20.39
C ALA A 460 3.74 -4.70 -21.24
N LEU A 461 2.66 -3.93 -21.06
CA LEU A 461 2.45 -2.67 -21.79
C LEU A 461 3.54 -1.64 -21.49
N LEU A 462 3.92 -1.49 -20.22
CA LEU A 462 5.02 -0.63 -19.81
C LEU A 462 6.34 -1.07 -20.44
N TYR A 463 6.68 -2.35 -20.37
CA TYR A 463 7.92 -2.90 -20.94
C TYR A 463 7.96 -2.74 -22.47
N ILE A 464 6.90 -3.15 -23.18
CA ILE A 464 6.83 -3.08 -24.63
C ILE A 464 6.98 -1.62 -25.10
N THR A 465 6.40 -0.67 -24.37
CA THR A 465 6.47 0.75 -24.73
C THR A 465 7.88 1.31 -24.49
N LEU A 466 8.54 0.97 -23.37
CA LEU A 466 9.94 1.37 -23.13
C LEU A 466 10.87 0.80 -24.20
N ARG A 467 10.63 -0.44 -24.63
CA ARG A 467 11.37 -1.08 -25.72
C ARG A 467 11.14 -0.39 -27.07
N LYS A 468 9.89 -0.12 -27.42
CA LYS A 468 9.54 0.60 -28.69
C LYS A 468 10.13 2.01 -28.74
N GLN A 469 10.27 2.67 -27.59
CA GLN A 469 10.90 3.98 -27.49
C GLN A 469 12.44 3.93 -27.50
N GLY A 470 13.05 2.74 -27.58
CA GLY A 470 14.51 2.57 -27.52
C GLY A 470 15.13 2.91 -26.17
N VAL A 471 14.32 3.01 -25.10
CA VAL A 471 14.77 3.43 -23.77
C VAL A 471 15.34 2.27 -22.99
N PHE A 472 14.73 1.09 -23.11
CA PHE A 472 15.12 -0.10 -22.38
C PHE A 472 14.76 -1.37 -23.15
N GLU A 473 15.72 -2.27 -23.27
CA GLU A 473 15.53 -3.61 -23.77
C GLU A 473 16.34 -4.60 -22.90
N LEU A 474 15.74 -5.75 -22.60
CA LEU A 474 16.41 -6.79 -21.83
C LEU A 474 17.62 -7.34 -22.59
N SER A 475 18.79 -7.28 -21.98
CA SER A 475 20.02 -7.82 -22.53
C SER A 475 20.01 -9.35 -22.52
N LYS A 476 20.79 -9.98 -23.42
CA LYS A 476 21.00 -11.45 -23.40
C LYS A 476 21.51 -11.94 -22.03
N THR A 477 22.35 -11.14 -21.38
CA THR A 477 22.87 -11.44 -20.04
C THR A 477 21.75 -11.45 -19.01
N SER A 478 20.81 -10.50 -19.09
CA SER A 478 19.66 -10.43 -18.19
C SER A 478 18.67 -11.55 -18.43
N LEU A 479 18.45 -11.94 -19.69
CA LEU A 479 17.62 -13.12 -20.01
C LEU A 479 18.24 -14.41 -19.44
N LEU A 480 19.57 -14.60 -19.57
CA LEU A 480 20.26 -15.74 -18.95
C LEU A 480 20.19 -15.71 -17.42
N PHE A 481 20.30 -14.51 -16.82
CA PHE A 481 20.13 -14.32 -15.38
C PHE A 481 18.74 -14.77 -14.94
N ILE A 482 17.67 -14.30 -15.61
CA ILE A 482 16.28 -14.66 -15.32
C ILE A 482 16.06 -16.17 -15.50
N ALA A 483 16.61 -16.78 -16.56
CA ALA A 483 16.50 -18.22 -16.77
C ALA A 483 17.12 -19.02 -15.61
N ARG A 484 18.28 -18.59 -15.09
CA ARG A 484 18.91 -19.19 -13.91
C ARG A 484 18.04 -19.07 -12.66
N VAL A 485 17.43 -17.90 -12.44
CA VAL A 485 16.51 -17.67 -11.33
C VAL A 485 15.27 -18.56 -11.45
N LEU A 486 14.71 -18.71 -12.66
CA LEU A 486 13.58 -19.59 -12.91
C LEU A 486 13.90 -21.06 -12.60
N ILE A 487 15.07 -21.56 -13.07
CA ILE A 487 15.52 -22.93 -12.78
C ILE A 487 15.71 -23.13 -11.27
N ALA A 488 16.39 -22.20 -10.59
CA ALA A 488 16.61 -22.29 -9.15
C ALA A 488 15.28 -22.24 -8.37
N SER A 489 14.33 -21.42 -8.81
CA SER A 489 12.99 -21.34 -8.21
C SER A 489 12.15 -22.59 -8.48
N ALA A 490 12.31 -23.23 -9.64
CA ALA A 490 11.66 -24.50 -9.93
C ALA A 490 12.21 -25.63 -9.03
N VAL A 491 13.52 -25.69 -8.80
CA VAL A 491 14.14 -26.62 -7.83
C VAL A 491 13.62 -26.36 -6.42
N MET A 492 13.53 -25.08 -6.02
CA MET A 492 12.94 -24.68 -4.74
C MET A 492 11.49 -25.15 -4.61
N GLY A 493 10.66 -24.92 -5.63
CA GLY A 493 9.27 -25.36 -5.66
C GLY A 493 9.14 -26.90 -5.60
N ALA A 494 10.01 -27.63 -6.29
CA ALA A 494 10.05 -29.09 -6.22
C ALA A 494 10.41 -29.60 -4.81
N LEU A 495 11.36 -28.95 -4.12
CA LEU A 495 11.71 -29.28 -2.74
C LEU A 495 10.54 -29.04 -1.79
N ILE A 496 9.80 -27.94 -1.96
CA ILE A 496 8.60 -27.63 -1.17
C ILE A 496 7.53 -28.70 -1.42
N TYR A 497 7.26 -29.01 -2.69
CA TYR A 497 6.24 -30.00 -3.06
C TYR A 497 6.55 -31.39 -2.50
N TYR A 498 7.84 -31.81 -2.55
CA TYR A 498 8.26 -33.09 -1.99
C TYR A 498 8.12 -33.18 -0.47
N ARG A 499 8.20 -32.05 0.22
CA ARG A 499 8.03 -31.96 1.68
C ARG A 499 6.60 -31.68 2.13
N ASP A 500 5.65 -31.46 1.20
CA ASP A 500 4.27 -31.14 1.57
C ASP A 500 3.61 -32.37 2.22
N ASN A 501 3.24 -32.23 3.49
CA ASN A 501 2.55 -33.25 4.28
C ASN A 501 1.06 -33.37 3.93
N GLY A 502 0.58 -32.63 2.95
CA GLY A 502 -0.83 -32.65 2.54
C GLY A 502 -1.78 -32.26 3.67
N LEU A 503 -2.88 -33.02 3.81
CA LEU A 503 -3.87 -32.77 4.86
C LEU A 503 -3.38 -33.16 6.26
N ALA A 504 -2.40 -34.06 6.39
CA ALA A 504 -1.81 -34.43 7.69
C ALA A 504 -1.13 -33.26 8.40
N PHE A 505 -0.85 -32.17 7.69
CA PHE A 505 -0.30 -30.95 8.30
C PHE A 505 -1.25 -30.32 9.33
N PHE A 506 -2.57 -30.47 9.15
CA PHE A 506 -3.57 -29.92 10.06
C PHE A 506 -3.63 -30.65 11.41
N ASP A 507 -3.19 -31.90 11.46
CA ASP A 507 -3.18 -32.72 12.67
C ASP A 507 -1.97 -32.42 13.57
N LEU A 508 -0.99 -31.68 13.08
CA LEU A 508 0.21 -31.29 13.81
C LEU A 508 -0.12 -30.23 14.87
N SER A 509 0.57 -30.28 16.00
CA SER A 509 0.55 -29.18 16.97
C SER A 509 1.14 -27.90 16.37
N LEU A 510 0.74 -26.73 16.89
CA LEU A 510 1.23 -25.44 16.37
C LEU A 510 2.75 -25.34 16.32
N SER A 511 3.44 -25.84 17.35
CA SER A 511 4.90 -25.85 17.40
C SER A 511 5.51 -26.73 16.31
N GLN A 512 4.91 -27.87 16.01
CA GLN A 512 5.32 -28.74 14.91
C GLN A 512 5.03 -28.10 13.55
N GLN A 513 3.87 -27.47 13.36
CA GLN A 513 3.55 -26.72 12.15
C GLN A 513 4.55 -25.58 11.90
N MET A 514 4.87 -24.79 12.94
CA MET A 514 5.86 -23.70 12.84
C MET A 514 7.26 -24.23 12.52
N LEU A 515 7.65 -25.35 13.13
CA LEU A 515 8.94 -25.98 12.86
C LEU A 515 9.01 -26.52 11.42
N ASP A 516 7.97 -27.20 10.97
CA ASP A 516 7.90 -27.77 9.60
C ASP A 516 7.95 -26.68 8.54
N VAL A 517 7.13 -25.61 8.68
CA VAL A 517 7.17 -24.45 7.78
C VAL A 517 8.54 -23.78 7.82
N GLY A 518 9.12 -23.56 9.02
CA GLY A 518 10.44 -22.95 9.17
C GLY A 518 11.54 -23.76 8.50
N LEU A 519 11.55 -25.08 8.71
CA LEU A 519 12.50 -25.99 8.06
C LEU A 519 12.31 -26.04 6.54
N THR A 520 11.06 -26.07 6.07
CA THR A 520 10.75 -26.07 4.64
C THR A 520 11.24 -24.77 3.97
N ILE A 521 11.01 -23.61 4.60
CA ILE A 521 11.53 -22.33 4.12
C ILE A 521 13.08 -22.37 4.09
N ALA A 522 13.72 -22.78 5.17
CA ALA A 522 15.18 -22.81 5.27
C ALA A 522 15.80 -23.72 4.20
N LEU A 523 15.28 -24.95 4.05
CA LEU A 523 15.75 -25.90 3.05
C LEU A 523 15.53 -25.39 1.62
N SER A 524 14.38 -24.77 1.38
CA SER A 524 14.01 -24.23 0.08
C SER A 524 14.90 -23.05 -0.32
N VAL A 525 15.19 -22.15 0.61
CA VAL A 525 16.12 -21.02 0.41
C VAL A 525 17.54 -21.56 0.19
N CYS A 526 17.99 -22.54 0.98
CA CYS A 526 19.29 -23.19 0.76
C CYS A 526 19.36 -23.86 -0.61
N GLY A 527 18.33 -24.60 -1.02
CA GLY A 527 18.24 -25.23 -2.33
C GLY A 527 18.28 -24.21 -3.47
N PHE A 528 17.54 -23.12 -3.34
CA PHE A 528 17.56 -21.99 -4.28
C PHE A 528 18.98 -21.40 -4.41
N LEU A 529 19.60 -21.03 -3.30
CA LEU A 529 20.94 -20.42 -3.28
C LEU A 529 22.00 -21.38 -3.83
N THR A 530 21.95 -22.65 -3.44
CA THR A 530 22.88 -23.69 -3.95
C THR A 530 22.73 -23.84 -5.46
N THR A 531 21.50 -23.92 -5.96
CA THR A 531 21.24 -24.02 -7.41
C THR A 531 21.75 -22.78 -8.15
N MET A 532 21.55 -21.58 -7.59
CA MET A 532 22.09 -20.35 -8.16
C MET A 532 23.63 -20.38 -8.27
N VAL A 533 24.32 -20.88 -7.24
CA VAL A 533 25.79 -21.03 -7.26
C VAL A 533 26.24 -22.05 -8.33
N ILE A 534 25.56 -23.21 -8.39
CA ILE A 534 25.84 -24.27 -9.40
C ILE A 534 25.66 -23.73 -10.82
N LEU A 535 24.63 -22.92 -11.06
CA LEU A 535 24.37 -22.27 -12.35
C LEU A 535 25.35 -21.12 -12.66
N GLY A 536 26.38 -20.91 -11.83
CA GLY A 536 27.45 -19.95 -12.07
C GLY A 536 27.07 -18.49 -11.72
N MET A 537 26.12 -18.29 -10.82
CA MET A 537 25.85 -16.97 -10.28
C MET A 537 26.96 -16.53 -9.34
N ARG A 538 27.44 -15.30 -9.55
CA ARG A 538 28.53 -14.69 -8.75
C ARG A 538 28.08 -13.34 -8.20
N PRO A 539 28.65 -12.84 -7.09
CA PRO A 539 28.29 -11.54 -6.49
C PRO A 539 28.34 -10.36 -7.47
N ARG A 540 29.20 -10.41 -8.48
CA ARG A 540 29.30 -9.38 -9.53
C ARG A 540 28.01 -9.20 -10.34
N HIS A 541 27.15 -10.23 -10.44
CA HIS A 541 25.89 -10.15 -11.19
C HIS A 541 24.81 -9.34 -10.46
N PHE A 542 25.03 -9.02 -9.18
CA PHE A 542 24.10 -8.20 -8.36
C PHE A 542 24.45 -6.70 -8.36
N ARG A 543 25.62 -6.34 -8.92
CA ARG A 543 26.03 -4.92 -8.99
C ARG A 543 25.25 -4.18 -10.08
N SER A 544 24.98 -2.91 -9.85
CA SER A 544 24.45 -2.01 -10.89
C SER A 544 25.52 -1.78 -11.95
N GLY A 545 25.17 -1.90 -13.22
CA GLY A 545 26.12 -1.70 -14.34
C GLY A 545 26.52 -0.25 -14.60
N GLY A 546 26.34 0.64 -13.62
CA GLY A 546 26.65 2.06 -13.70
C GLY A 546 27.77 2.54 -12.78
N GLU A 547 28.51 1.60 -12.15
CA GLU A 547 29.76 1.88 -11.40
C GLU A 547 30.98 1.36 -12.14
#